data_d51c20f13057fee450a2f4e1b8cb080a
#
_entry.id   d51c20f13057fee450a2f4e1b8cb080a
#
_cell.length_a   1.000
_cell.length_b   1.000
_cell.length_c   1.000
_cell.angle_alpha   90.00
_cell.angle_beta   90.00
_cell.angle_gamma   90.00
#
_symmetry.space_group_name_H-M   'P 1'
#
loop_
_entity.id
_entity.type
_entity.pdbx_description
1 polymer ?
#
loop_
_entity_poly.entity_id
_entity_poly.type
_entity_poly.pdbx_seq_one_letter_code
_entity_poly.pdbx_strand_id
1 'polypeptide(L)'
;MPRQRKIDLFNCDQLYELRVIEDLLNSSKPMLHDKLGFDFTVEHHYFSLTEMDELSEKVIPALKMDFAIFVVHAKESRLSINDGRGYTKVYRALMKATGKNSKRLQQCYLVIGADDNYKNEEEEEQSFISPWARRIVCVQFNEEYLDGRKSFVFSWGEKHRQIHVEALMHFF
;
A
#
# COMPACT_ATOMS: atom_id res chain seq x y z
N MET A 1 -13.16 20.99 12.26
CA MET A 1 -12.87 20.66 10.87
C MET A 1 -12.02 19.40 10.78
N PRO A 2 -12.35 18.45 9.90
CA PRO A 2 -11.51 17.29 9.70
C PRO A 2 -10.15 17.68 9.12
N ARG A 3 -9.11 16.96 9.51
CA ARG A 3 -7.76 17.16 8.94
C ARG A 3 -7.75 16.65 7.51
N GLN A 4 -7.26 17.45 6.58
CA GLN A 4 -7.07 17.03 5.20
C GLN A 4 -5.75 16.29 5.05
N ARG A 5 -5.80 15.11 4.46
CA ARG A 5 -4.65 14.27 4.17
C ARG A 5 -4.55 13.98 2.68
N LYS A 6 -3.35 13.80 2.18
CA LYS A 6 -3.12 13.43 0.79
C LYS A 6 -2.56 12.02 0.73
N ILE A 7 -3.25 11.15 -0.01
CA ILE A 7 -2.84 9.76 -0.24
C ILE A 7 -2.43 9.63 -1.71
N ASP A 8 -1.19 9.23 -1.95
CA ASP A 8 -0.67 8.99 -3.29
C ASP A 8 -0.56 7.50 -3.53
N LEU A 9 -1.13 7.03 -4.64
CA LEU A 9 -1.13 5.62 -5.04
C LEU A 9 -0.16 5.43 -6.20
N PHE A 10 0.63 4.37 -6.15
CA PHE A 10 1.66 4.09 -7.15
C PHE A 10 1.50 2.69 -7.71
N ASN A 11 1.61 2.54 -9.01
CA ASN A 11 1.65 1.25 -9.69
C ASN A 11 2.55 1.31 -10.92
N CYS A 12 3.34 0.25 -11.14
CA CYS A 12 4.23 0.13 -12.27
C CYS A 12 3.53 -0.49 -13.47
N ASP A 13 3.73 0.10 -14.65
CA ASP A 13 3.26 -0.40 -15.96
C ASP A 13 1.75 -0.62 -16.04
N GLN A 14 0.96 0.00 -15.16
CA GLN A 14 -0.49 -0.19 -15.09
C GLN A 14 -0.91 -1.67 -14.95
N LEU A 15 -0.09 -2.46 -14.29
CA LEU A 15 -0.39 -3.88 -14.05
C LEU A 15 -1.56 -4.10 -13.09
N TYR A 16 -1.89 -3.08 -12.33
CA TYR A 16 -3.07 -3.07 -11.46
C TYR A 16 -3.74 -1.69 -11.53
N GLU A 17 -5.05 -1.67 -11.68
CA GLU A 17 -5.80 -0.42 -11.76
C GLU A 17 -5.95 0.22 -10.38
N LEU A 18 -5.34 1.37 -10.18
CA LEU A 18 -5.33 2.08 -8.89
C LEU A 18 -6.72 2.55 -8.45
N ARG A 19 -7.66 2.69 -9.39
CA ARG A 19 -9.03 3.04 -9.08
C ARG A 19 -9.69 2.04 -8.13
N VAL A 20 -9.32 0.76 -8.21
CA VAL A 20 -9.85 -0.28 -7.31
C VAL A 20 -9.49 0.04 -5.85
N ILE A 21 -8.26 0.48 -5.63
CA ILE A 21 -7.81 0.87 -4.28
C ILE A 21 -8.45 2.20 -3.85
N GLU A 22 -8.59 3.13 -4.77
CA GLU A 22 -9.30 4.39 -4.49
C GLU A 22 -10.75 4.14 -4.06
N ASP A 23 -11.44 3.21 -4.73
CA ASP A 23 -12.82 2.85 -4.37
C ASP A 23 -12.88 2.23 -2.96
N LEU A 24 -11.89 1.41 -2.59
CA LEU A 24 -11.76 0.89 -1.23
C LEU A 24 -11.59 2.03 -0.22
N LEU A 25 -10.68 2.95 -0.49
CA LEU A 25 -10.44 4.10 0.38
C LEU A 25 -11.70 4.95 0.53
N ASN A 26 -12.41 5.20 -0.57
CA ASN A 26 -13.64 5.97 -0.54
C ASN A 26 -14.74 5.27 0.27
N SER A 27 -14.81 3.95 0.22
CA SER A 27 -15.73 3.16 1.06
C SER A 27 -15.43 3.30 2.55
N SER A 28 -14.16 3.56 2.89
CA SER A 28 -13.71 3.73 4.27
C SER A 28 -13.84 5.18 4.77
N LYS A 29 -14.11 6.11 3.88
CA LYS A 29 -14.10 7.55 4.17
C LYS A 29 -15.01 7.97 5.34
N PRO A 30 -16.29 7.53 5.41
CA PRO A 30 -17.16 7.90 6.53
C PRO A 30 -16.60 7.41 7.87
N MET A 31 -16.06 6.19 7.92
CA MET A 31 -15.47 5.63 9.14
C MET A 31 -14.21 6.37 9.56
N LEU A 32 -13.35 6.72 8.60
CA LEU A 32 -12.12 7.47 8.87
C LEU A 32 -12.47 8.87 9.41
N HIS A 33 -13.47 9.52 8.85
CA HIS A 33 -13.95 10.80 9.34
C HIS A 33 -14.47 10.69 10.76
N ASP A 34 -15.33 9.72 11.05
CA ASP A 34 -15.98 9.59 12.36
C ASP A 34 -15.02 9.15 13.46
N LYS A 35 -14.10 8.24 13.16
CA LYS A 35 -13.21 7.66 14.17
C LYS A 35 -11.85 8.34 14.29
N LEU A 36 -11.32 8.87 13.20
CA LEU A 36 -9.98 9.46 13.18
C LEU A 36 -9.99 10.97 12.93
N GLY A 37 -11.14 11.52 12.57
CA GLY A 37 -11.29 12.96 12.38
C GLY A 37 -10.51 13.53 11.21
N PHE A 38 -10.26 12.72 10.16
CA PHE A 38 -9.62 13.25 8.97
C PHE A 38 -10.37 12.88 7.68
N ASP A 39 -10.19 13.70 6.68
CA ASP A 39 -10.62 13.46 5.31
C ASP A 39 -9.37 13.38 4.42
N PHE A 40 -9.52 12.90 3.19
CA PHE A 40 -8.38 12.72 2.31
C PHE A 40 -8.73 12.96 0.85
N THR A 41 -7.69 13.27 0.08
CA THR A 41 -7.70 13.28 -1.38
C THR A 41 -6.74 12.21 -1.87
N VAL A 42 -7.03 11.65 -3.04
CA VAL A 42 -6.25 10.57 -3.64
C VAL A 42 -5.68 11.01 -4.98
N GLU A 43 -4.40 10.73 -5.23
CA GLU A 43 -3.75 10.97 -6.49
C GLU A 43 -3.13 9.67 -7.01
N HIS A 44 -3.30 9.38 -8.30
CA HIS A 44 -2.76 8.19 -8.94
C HIS A 44 -1.45 8.50 -9.65
N HIS A 45 -0.46 7.62 -9.49
CA HIS A 45 0.81 7.69 -10.20
C HIS A 45 1.11 6.33 -10.84
N TYR A 46 1.07 6.31 -12.15
CA TYR A 46 1.54 5.17 -12.93
C TYR A 46 2.92 5.51 -13.49
N PHE A 47 3.84 4.58 -13.39
CA PHE A 47 5.19 4.74 -13.90
C PHE A 47 5.63 3.48 -14.64
N SER A 48 6.60 3.64 -15.55
CA SER A 48 7.21 2.49 -16.24
C SER A 48 8.50 2.06 -15.53
N LEU A 49 8.97 0.86 -15.85
CA LEU A 49 10.25 0.37 -15.32
C LEU A 49 11.40 1.32 -15.66
N THR A 50 11.38 1.92 -16.86
CA THR A 50 12.42 2.85 -17.30
C THR A 50 12.39 4.17 -16.54
N GLU A 51 11.25 4.51 -15.94
CA GLU A 51 11.10 5.75 -15.16
C GLU A 51 11.43 5.59 -13.67
N MET A 52 11.71 4.36 -13.22
CA MET A 52 11.89 4.08 -11.78
C MET A 52 12.99 4.91 -11.14
N ASP A 53 14.12 5.07 -11.80
CA ASP A 53 15.23 5.85 -11.26
C ASP A 53 14.86 7.32 -11.11
N GLU A 54 14.30 7.92 -12.15
CA GLU A 54 13.86 9.31 -12.12
C GLU A 54 12.74 9.52 -11.10
N LEU A 55 11.77 8.62 -11.05
CA LEU A 55 10.68 8.65 -10.07
C LEU A 55 11.24 8.66 -8.65
N SER A 56 12.15 7.73 -8.34
CA SER A 56 12.70 7.57 -7.01
C SER A 56 13.61 8.70 -6.57
N GLU A 57 14.40 9.24 -7.50
CA GLU A 57 15.42 10.25 -7.20
C GLU A 57 14.91 11.68 -7.27
N LYS A 58 13.95 11.97 -8.16
CA LYS A 58 13.49 13.33 -8.43
C LYS A 58 12.02 13.58 -8.13
N VAL A 59 11.14 12.69 -8.59
CA VAL A 59 9.69 12.92 -8.50
C VAL A 59 9.18 12.69 -7.07
N ILE A 60 9.44 11.54 -6.50
CA ILE A 60 8.97 11.19 -5.15
C ILE A 60 9.48 12.17 -4.09
N PRO A 61 10.77 12.55 -4.06
CA PRO A 61 11.26 13.53 -3.10
C PRO A 61 10.60 14.91 -3.18
N ALA A 62 10.08 15.27 -4.36
CA ALA A 62 9.40 16.54 -4.58
C ALA A 62 7.91 16.51 -4.27
N LEU A 63 7.31 15.32 -4.13
CA LEU A 63 5.89 15.18 -3.81
C LEU A 63 5.63 15.51 -2.34
N LYS A 64 4.53 16.21 -2.11
CA LYS A 64 4.01 16.46 -0.76
C LYS A 64 2.88 15.47 -0.51
N MET A 65 3.17 14.36 0.16
CA MET A 65 2.17 13.34 0.47
C MET A 65 2.21 13.02 1.96
N ASP A 66 1.04 12.72 2.51
CA ASP A 66 0.92 12.26 3.89
C ASP A 66 1.08 10.74 3.97
N PHE A 67 0.46 10.03 3.03
CA PHE A 67 0.51 8.57 2.94
C PHE A 67 0.81 8.16 1.52
N ALA A 68 1.59 7.10 1.36
CA ALA A 68 1.85 6.47 0.07
C ALA A 68 1.37 5.02 0.12
N ILE A 69 0.72 4.58 -0.93
CA ILE A 69 0.32 3.18 -1.09
C ILE A 69 0.92 2.67 -2.40
N PHE A 70 1.84 1.72 -2.28
CA PHE A 70 2.43 1.06 -3.43
C PHE A 70 1.66 -0.22 -3.71
N VAL A 71 1.03 -0.29 -4.86
CA VAL A 71 0.16 -1.40 -5.23
C VAL A 71 0.88 -2.27 -6.26
N VAL A 72 0.95 -3.56 -5.99
CA VAL A 72 1.51 -4.55 -6.91
C VAL A 72 0.47 -5.64 -7.19
N HIS A 73 0.52 -6.21 -8.38
CA HIS A 73 -0.37 -7.32 -8.72
C HIS A 73 0.15 -8.61 -8.08
N ALA A 74 -0.75 -9.44 -7.54
CA ALA A 74 -0.38 -10.69 -6.87
C ALA A 74 0.45 -11.64 -7.76
N LYS A 75 0.23 -11.60 -9.07
CA LYS A 75 0.95 -12.45 -10.03
C LYS A 75 2.24 -11.83 -10.57
N GLU A 76 2.63 -10.68 -10.06
CA GLU A 76 3.80 -9.98 -10.54
C GLU A 76 5.09 -10.60 -10.03
N SER A 77 6.01 -10.95 -10.95
CA SER A 77 7.28 -11.59 -10.61
C SER A 77 8.33 -10.64 -10.07
N ARG A 78 8.09 -9.33 -10.17
CA ARG A 78 9.06 -8.28 -9.80
C ARG A 78 8.93 -7.80 -8.36
N LEU A 79 8.14 -8.47 -7.55
CA LEU A 79 7.98 -8.12 -6.15
C LEU A 79 9.27 -8.43 -5.38
N SER A 80 10.21 -7.50 -5.45
CA SER A 80 11.46 -7.54 -4.71
C SER A 80 11.67 -6.18 -4.07
N ILE A 81 11.79 -6.15 -2.76
CA ILE A 81 11.77 -4.89 -1.99
C ILE A 81 13.04 -4.70 -1.17
N ASN A 82 13.73 -5.79 -0.79
CA ASN A 82 14.87 -5.70 0.12
C ASN A 82 16.24 -6.02 -0.48
N ASP A 83 16.30 -6.57 -1.70
CA ASP A 83 17.55 -7.07 -2.27
C ASP A 83 18.23 -6.13 -3.27
N GLY A 84 17.73 -4.92 -3.41
CA GLY A 84 18.25 -3.94 -4.38
C GLY A 84 17.74 -4.12 -5.80
N ARG A 85 16.84 -5.08 -6.03
CA ARG A 85 16.25 -5.37 -7.34
C ARG A 85 14.75 -5.02 -7.33
N GLY A 86 14.11 -5.15 -8.49
CA GLY A 86 12.68 -4.92 -8.61
C GLY A 86 12.28 -3.53 -8.11
N TYR A 87 11.38 -3.47 -7.15
CA TYR A 87 10.81 -2.22 -6.65
C TYR A 87 11.49 -1.65 -5.41
N THR A 88 12.62 -2.20 -5.00
CA THR A 88 13.32 -1.77 -3.77
C THR A 88 13.56 -0.27 -3.72
N LYS A 89 14.02 0.30 -4.83
CA LYS A 89 14.37 1.72 -4.92
C LYS A 89 13.15 2.62 -4.75
N VAL A 90 12.05 2.29 -5.42
CA VAL A 90 10.78 3.03 -5.32
C VAL A 90 10.23 2.95 -3.91
N TYR A 91 10.17 1.76 -3.36
CA TYR A 91 9.64 1.54 -2.01
C TYR A 91 10.42 2.33 -0.96
N ARG A 92 11.75 2.28 -1.02
CA ARG A 92 12.61 3.05 -0.11
C ARG A 92 12.41 4.55 -0.24
N ALA A 93 12.24 5.03 -1.47
CA ALA A 93 11.98 6.46 -1.71
C ALA A 93 10.63 6.89 -1.12
N LEU A 94 9.60 6.06 -1.27
CA LEU A 94 8.29 6.33 -0.67
C LEU A 94 8.33 6.33 0.85
N MET A 95 9.04 5.38 1.44
CA MET A 95 9.21 5.33 2.89
C MET A 95 9.91 6.59 3.42
N LYS A 96 10.95 7.01 2.75
CA LYS A 96 11.70 8.23 3.12
C LYS A 96 10.85 9.48 2.98
N ALA A 97 10.08 9.59 1.90
CA ALA A 97 9.24 10.76 1.64
C ALA A 97 8.10 10.90 2.65
N THR A 98 7.51 9.79 3.10
CA THR A 98 6.39 9.80 4.05
C THR A 98 6.85 9.87 5.51
N GLY A 99 8.07 9.51 5.82
CA GLY A 99 8.61 9.52 7.18
C GLY A 99 9.10 10.87 7.69
N LYS A 100 9.27 11.86 6.81
CA LYS A 100 9.96 13.12 7.13
C LYS A 100 9.29 14.00 8.18
N ASN A 101 7.98 13.93 8.34
CA ASN A 101 7.21 14.86 9.18
C ASN A 101 6.34 14.18 10.23
N SER A 102 6.55 12.91 10.49
CA SER A 102 5.71 12.14 11.40
C SER A 102 6.52 11.51 12.52
N LYS A 103 5.99 11.58 13.74
CA LYS A 103 6.48 10.78 14.86
C LYS A 103 6.21 9.27 14.65
N ARG A 104 5.34 8.92 13.70
CA ARG A 104 5.13 7.56 13.23
C ARG A 104 6.17 7.26 12.16
N LEU A 105 6.89 6.17 12.33
CA LEU A 105 8.10 5.88 11.56
C LEU A 105 7.88 5.63 10.06
N GLN A 106 6.69 5.30 9.59
CA GLN A 106 6.45 5.04 8.16
C GLN A 106 4.97 5.13 7.83
N GLN A 107 4.66 5.82 6.75
CA GLN A 107 3.30 5.98 6.22
C GLN A 107 3.22 5.50 4.77
N CYS A 108 4.07 4.54 4.43
CA CYS A 108 4.04 3.86 3.14
C CYS A 108 3.57 2.42 3.34
N TYR A 109 2.58 2.02 2.58
CA TYR A 109 1.97 0.70 2.66
C TYR A 109 2.12 -0.04 1.34
N LEU A 110 2.35 -1.34 1.42
CA LEU A 110 2.33 -2.21 0.25
C LEU A 110 0.97 -2.92 0.19
N VAL A 111 0.31 -2.83 -0.95
CA VAL A 111 -0.92 -3.55 -1.23
C VAL A 111 -0.68 -4.56 -2.34
N ILE A 112 -1.06 -5.81 -2.11
CA ILE A 112 -1.04 -6.86 -3.12
C ILE A 112 -2.45 -6.96 -3.68
N GLY A 113 -2.64 -6.49 -4.90
CA GLY A 113 -3.93 -6.49 -5.57
C GLY A 113 -4.21 -7.80 -6.31
N ALA A 114 -5.48 -8.13 -6.46
CA ALA A 114 -5.95 -9.33 -7.14
C ALA A 114 -5.42 -10.64 -6.53
N ASP A 115 -5.23 -10.65 -5.23
CA ASP A 115 -4.81 -11.85 -4.50
C ASP A 115 -6.03 -12.72 -4.20
N ASP A 116 -6.19 -13.77 -4.98
CA ASP A 116 -7.30 -14.74 -4.88
C ASP A 116 -6.85 -16.11 -4.31
N ASN A 117 -5.67 -16.18 -3.72
CA ASN A 117 -5.05 -17.43 -3.27
C ASN A 117 -5.51 -17.84 -1.87
N TYR A 118 -6.80 -17.83 -1.62
CA TYR A 118 -7.41 -18.32 -0.40
C TYR A 118 -8.11 -19.66 -0.65
N LYS A 119 -8.10 -20.54 0.34
CA LYS A 119 -8.76 -21.85 0.24
C LYS A 119 -10.28 -21.75 0.25
N ASN A 120 -10.84 -20.81 1.00
CA ASN A 120 -12.27 -20.60 1.16
C ASN A 120 -12.55 -19.17 1.66
N GLU A 121 -13.83 -18.82 1.72
CA GLU A 121 -14.27 -17.49 2.17
C GLU A 121 -13.90 -17.20 3.62
N GLU A 122 -13.94 -18.21 4.48
CA GLU A 122 -13.59 -18.05 5.89
C GLU A 122 -12.12 -17.64 6.05
N GLU A 123 -11.20 -18.31 5.34
CA GLU A 123 -9.78 -17.93 5.33
C GLU A 123 -9.59 -16.53 4.79
N GLU A 124 -10.32 -16.18 3.72
CA GLU A 124 -10.29 -14.86 3.11
C GLU A 124 -10.73 -13.75 4.09
N GLU A 125 -11.75 -14.00 4.90
CA GLU A 125 -12.27 -13.04 5.88
C GLU A 125 -11.38 -12.89 7.11
N GLN A 126 -10.56 -13.88 7.42
CA GLN A 126 -9.76 -13.91 8.64
C GLN A 126 -8.32 -13.42 8.46
N SER A 127 -7.89 -13.15 7.24
CA SER A 127 -6.49 -12.81 6.99
C SER A 127 -6.36 -11.52 6.16
N PHE A 128 -5.42 -10.68 6.55
CA PHE A 128 -5.07 -9.48 5.78
C PHE A 128 -4.31 -9.81 4.49
N ILE A 129 -3.78 -11.00 4.38
CA ILE A 129 -2.94 -11.43 3.26
C ILE A 129 -3.10 -12.94 3.10
N SER A 130 -3.18 -13.42 1.85
CA SER A 130 -3.28 -14.86 1.61
C SER A 130 -2.03 -15.60 2.07
N PRO A 131 -2.11 -16.90 2.39
CA PRO A 131 -0.93 -17.69 2.73
C PRO A 131 0.14 -17.68 1.65
N TRP A 132 -0.26 -17.66 0.38
CA TRP A 132 0.66 -17.56 -0.75
C TRP A 132 1.41 -16.22 -0.76
N ALA A 133 0.67 -15.12 -0.67
CA ALA A 133 1.25 -13.79 -0.64
C ALA A 133 2.13 -13.58 0.59
N ARG A 134 1.71 -14.11 1.74
CA ARG A 134 2.51 -14.07 2.98
C ARG A 134 3.87 -14.73 2.79
N ARG A 135 3.92 -15.89 2.13
CA ARG A 135 5.20 -16.56 1.86
C ARG A 135 6.13 -15.71 0.99
N ILE A 136 5.58 -15.09 -0.06
CA ILE A 136 6.36 -14.21 -0.95
C ILE A 136 6.86 -12.98 -0.20
N VAL A 137 6.00 -12.34 0.57
CA VAL A 137 6.36 -11.15 1.34
C VAL A 137 7.39 -11.47 2.42
N CYS A 138 7.28 -12.61 3.11
CA CYS A 138 8.27 -13.03 4.12
C CYS A 138 9.67 -13.22 3.55
N VAL A 139 9.80 -13.58 2.28
CA VAL A 139 11.09 -13.65 1.60
C VAL A 139 11.68 -12.26 1.35
N GLN A 140 10.83 -11.26 1.10
CA GLN A 140 11.25 -9.91 0.76
C GLN A 140 11.35 -8.99 1.98
N PHE A 141 10.56 -9.24 3.02
CA PHE A 141 10.55 -8.46 4.25
C PHE A 141 10.95 -9.34 5.43
N ASN A 142 11.57 -8.75 6.43
CA ASN A 142 11.70 -9.38 7.72
C ASN A 142 10.34 -9.47 8.41
N GLU A 143 10.14 -10.43 9.32
CA GLU A 143 8.87 -10.60 10.04
C GLU A 143 8.38 -9.31 10.71
N GLU A 144 9.28 -8.48 11.19
CA GLU A 144 8.94 -7.20 11.82
C GLU A 144 8.18 -6.23 10.92
N TYR A 145 8.23 -6.43 9.60
CA TYR A 145 7.47 -5.64 8.65
C TYR A 145 6.02 -6.12 8.50
N LEU A 146 5.77 -7.37 8.84
CA LEU A 146 4.43 -7.95 8.75
C LEU A 146 3.54 -7.59 9.94
N ASP A 147 4.11 -7.08 11.02
CA ASP A 147 3.35 -6.67 12.20
C ASP A 147 2.78 -5.24 12.09
N GLY A 148 3.02 -4.57 10.97
CA GLY A 148 2.48 -3.25 10.69
C GLY A 148 3.21 -2.08 11.37
N ARG A 149 4.30 -2.32 12.06
CA ARG A 149 5.02 -1.24 12.77
C ARG A 149 5.80 -0.34 11.84
N LYS A 150 6.41 -0.92 10.82
CA LYS A 150 7.28 -0.18 9.88
C LYS A 150 6.67 -0.01 8.51
N SER A 151 5.92 -0.99 8.07
CA SER A 151 5.15 -0.90 6.83
C SER A 151 3.93 -1.81 6.97
N PHE A 152 2.90 -1.49 6.23
CA PHE A 152 1.72 -2.32 6.20
C PHE A 152 1.65 -3.06 4.88
N VAL A 153 1.42 -4.35 4.96
CA VAL A 153 1.21 -5.19 3.78
C VAL A 153 -0.13 -5.88 3.95
N PHE A 154 -1.00 -5.72 2.98
CA PHE A 154 -2.24 -6.48 2.94
C PHE A 154 -2.58 -6.87 1.51
N SER A 155 -3.33 -7.94 1.35
CA SER A 155 -3.84 -8.35 0.05
C SER A 155 -5.27 -7.87 -0.14
N TRP A 156 -5.64 -7.59 -1.39
CA TRP A 156 -6.95 -7.09 -1.74
C TRP A 156 -7.53 -7.90 -2.90
N GLY A 157 -8.68 -8.52 -2.65
CA GLY A 157 -9.48 -9.14 -3.70
C GLY A 157 -10.48 -8.16 -4.29
N GLU A 158 -11.24 -8.60 -5.30
CA GLU A 158 -12.25 -7.77 -5.94
C GLU A 158 -13.46 -7.47 -5.05
N LYS A 159 -13.71 -8.30 -4.05
CA LYS A 159 -14.82 -8.12 -3.12
C LYS A 159 -14.39 -7.24 -1.95
N HIS A 160 -15.20 -6.25 -1.62
CA HIS A 160 -15.01 -5.45 -0.40
C HIS A 160 -15.18 -6.35 0.81
N ARG A 161 -14.17 -6.36 1.67
CA ARG A 161 -14.17 -7.15 2.90
C ARG A 161 -14.04 -6.23 4.10
N GLN A 162 -14.82 -6.46 5.11
CA GLN A 162 -14.81 -5.67 6.34
C GLN A 162 -13.43 -5.67 7.01
N ILE A 163 -12.75 -6.80 6.97
CA ILE A 163 -11.41 -6.92 7.57
C ILE A 163 -10.39 -5.98 6.93
N HIS A 164 -10.48 -5.74 5.61
CA HIS A 164 -9.57 -4.81 4.94
C HIS A 164 -9.87 -3.36 5.30
N VAL A 165 -11.13 -3.02 5.45
CA VAL A 165 -11.54 -1.67 5.91
C VAL A 165 -11.04 -1.44 7.33
N GLU A 166 -11.19 -2.40 8.22
CA GLU A 166 -10.71 -2.32 9.61
C GLU A 166 -9.18 -2.22 9.65
N ALA A 167 -8.48 -2.96 8.80
CA ALA A 167 -7.03 -2.89 8.69
C ALA A 167 -6.57 -1.50 8.27
N LEU A 168 -7.20 -0.91 7.26
CA LEU A 168 -6.89 0.46 6.84
C LEU A 168 -7.07 1.45 7.98
N MET A 169 -8.16 1.32 8.73
CA MET A 169 -8.42 2.19 9.87
C MET A 169 -7.38 2.06 10.97
N HIS A 170 -6.88 0.85 11.18
CA HIS A 170 -5.83 0.61 12.17
C HIS A 170 -4.52 1.34 11.84
N PHE A 171 -4.22 1.48 10.55
CA PHE A 171 -2.97 2.08 10.09
C PHE A 171 -3.04 3.57 9.78
N PHE A 172 -4.20 4.11 9.55
CA PHE A 172 -4.39 5.55 9.45
C PHE A 172 -4.59 6.17 10.82
#